data_29e6784c59c4e60fb8c1d2effcb5f368
#
_entry.id   29e6784c59c4e60fb8c1d2effcb5f368
#
_cell.length_a   1.000
_cell.length_b   1.000
_cell.length_c   1.000
_cell.angle_alpha   90.00
_cell.angle_beta   90.00
_cell.angle_gamma   90.00
#
_symmetry.space_group_name_H-M   'P 1'
#
loop_
_entity.id
_entity.type
_entity.pdbx_description
1 polymer ?
#
loop_
_entity_poly.entity_id
_entity_poly.type
_entity_poly.pdbx_seq_one_letter_code
_entity_poly.pdbx_strand_id
1 'polypeptide(L)'
;MTDFPRAEYEARLEAANRAMHINNLDAILLASEAEVRYFTGFRTQFWQSPTRPWFVILRRDQTPLAIIPEIGAELMARSDIAEIEAWPAPRPHDDGLSLLKDRLANCQRLGVLMGHETTFRMPLNDVFELRAALPSEWIDATDIIRDLRMVKSKREIDYIRQSCGIASQGFACVPEIANAGQSLSAVFREFKRMLL
;
A
#
# COMPACT_ATOMS: atom_id res chain seq x y z
N MET A 1 7.48 -2.32 14.10
CA MET A 1 6.21 -2.50 14.85
C MET A 1 5.10 -2.14 13.87
N THR A 2 4.15 -3.02 13.63
CA THR A 2 2.99 -2.81 12.75
C THR A 2 1.92 -1.98 13.45
N ASP A 3 1.07 -1.29 12.68
CA ASP A 3 0.00 -0.43 13.22
C ASP A 3 -1.12 -1.24 13.92
N PHE A 4 -1.31 -2.50 13.49
CA PHE A 4 -2.36 -3.38 13.97
C PHE A 4 -1.78 -4.72 14.46
N PRO A 5 -2.49 -5.46 15.29
CA PRO A 5 -2.10 -6.82 15.65
C PRO A 5 -2.23 -7.74 14.43
N ARG A 6 -1.46 -8.82 14.44
CA ARG A 6 -1.41 -9.82 13.38
C ARG A 6 -2.79 -10.34 12.94
N ALA A 7 -3.68 -10.61 13.89
CA ALA A 7 -5.03 -11.07 13.60
C ALA A 7 -5.85 -10.11 12.73
N GLU A 8 -5.56 -8.80 12.76
CA GLU A 8 -6.20 -7.81 11.89
C GLU A 8 -5.75 -8.00 10.43
N TYR A 9 -4.46 -8.21 10.20
CA TYR A 9 -3.92 -8.46 8.85
C TYR A 9 -4.38 -9.81 8.31
N GLU A 10 -4.41 -10.84 9.15
CA GLU A 10 -4.96 -12.16 8.79
C GLU A 10 -6.42 -12.04 8.34
N ALA A 11 -7.26 -11.34 9.09
CA ALA A 11 -8.66 -11.10 8.71
C ALA A 11 -8.82 -10.36 7.37
N ARG A 12 -7.95 -9.36 7.09
CA ARG A 12 -7.93 -8.63 5.82
C ARG A 12 -7.52 -9.54 4.65
N LEU A 13 -6.49 -10.37 4.85
CA LEU A 13 -6.04 -11.34 3.85
C LEU A 13 -7.10 -12.41 3.56
N GLU A 14 -7.77 -12.93 4.58
CA GLU A 14 -8.90 -13.84 4.40
C GLU A 14 -10.07 -13.19 3.63
N ALA A 15 -10.38 -11.93 3.93
CA ALA A 15 -11.41 -11.21 3.19
C ALA A 15 -11.01 -10.99 1.72
N ALA A 16 -9.74 -10.66 1.44
CA ALA A 16 -9.22 -10.56 0.09
C ALA A 16 -9.26 -11.91 -0.64
N ASN A 17 -8.91 -13.01 0.05
CA ASN A 17 -8.99 -14.35 -0.51
C ASN A 17 -10.42 -14.73 -0.91
N ARG A 18 -11.39 -14.48 -0.04
CA ARG A 18 -12.82 -14.68 -0.39
C ARG A 18 -13.25 -13.85 -1.59
N ALA A 19 -12.81 -12.59 -1.65
CA ALA A 19 -13.11 -11.72 -2.79
C ALA A 19 -12.46 -12.22 -4.10
N MET A 20 -11.24 -12.75 -4.06
CA MET A 20 -10.60 -13.39 -5.20
C MET A 20 -11.38 -14.61 -5.70
N HIS A 21 -11.88 -15.45 -4.80
CA HIS A 21 -12.74 -16.58 -5.19
C HIS A 21 -14.03 -16.12 -5.88
N ILE A 22 -14.72 -15.14 -5.29
CA ILE A 22 -15.99 -14.60 -5.85
C ILE A 22 -15.78 -14.05 -7.26
N ASN A 23 -14.66 -13.36 -7.49
CA ASN A 23 -14.36 -12.69 -8.76
C ASN A 23 -13.51 -13.54 -9.71
N ASN A 24 -13.24 -14.80 -9.34
CA ASN A 24 -12.39 -15.72 -10.09
C ASN A 24 -11.02 -15.11 -10.44
N LEU A 25 -10.36 -14.49 -9.48
CA LEU A 25 -9.00 -13.97 -9.62
C LEU A 25 -8.00 -14.97 -9.05
N ASP A 26 -6.85 -15.14 -9.70
CA ASP A 26 -5.76 -15.97 -9.21
C ASP A 26 -4.85 -15.18 -8.27
N ALA A 27 -4.69 -13.89 -8.55
CA ALA A 27 -3.90 -12.98 -7.73
C ALA A 27 -4.40 -11.53 -7.85
N ILE A 28 -3.99 -10.67 -6.91
CA ILE A 28 -4.11 -9.22 -7.01
C ILE A 28 -2.72 -8.61 -6.81
N LEU A 29 -2.29 -7.77 -7.75
CA LEU A 29 -1.02 -7.05 -7.68
C LEU A 29 -1.25 -5.66 -7.07
N LEU A 30 -0.59 -5.43 -5.93
CA LEU A 30 -0.61 -4.16 -5.21
C LEU A 30 0.71 -3.43 -5.41
N ALA A 31 0.65 -2.15 -5.77
CA ALA A 31 1.82 -1.34 -6.08
C ALA A 31 1.80 0.06 -5.43
N SER A 32 0.84 0.35 -4.54
CA SER A 32 0.75 1.63 -3.86
C SER A 32 0.91 1.48 -2.34
N GLU A 33 1.34 2.55 -1.68
CA GLU A 33 1.55 2.57 -0.23
C GLU A 33 0.29 2.17 0.55
N ALA A 34 -0.85 2.70 0.14
CA ALA A 34 -2.10 2.54 0.87
C ALA A 34 -2.52 1.05 0.95
N GLU A 35 -2.45 0.33 -0.17
CA GLU A 35 -2.83 -1.08 -0.23
C GLU A 35 -1.77 -1.98 0.40
N VAL A 36 -0.49 -1.74 0.10
CA VAL A 36 0.60 -2.52 0.69
C VAL A 36 0.57 -2.40 2.21
N ARG A 37 0.43 -1.17 2.75
CA ARG A 37 0.31 -0.95 4.19
C ARG A 37 -0.93 -1.60 4.79
N TYR A 38 -2.07 -1.55 4.09
CA TYR A 38 -3.33 -2.13 4.57
C TYR A 38 -3.22 -3.64 4.80
N PHE A 39 -2.54 -4.36 3.90
CA PHE A 39 -2.42 -5.81 3.98
C PHE A 39 -1.20 -6.32 4.75
N THR A 40 -0.16 -5.49 4.94
CA THR A 40 1.10 -5.94 5.53
C THR A 40 1.56 -5.14 6.75
N GLY A 41 1.00 -3.95 6.95
CA GLY A 41 1.51 -3.01 7.94
C GLY A 41 2.86 -2.38 7.60
N PHE A 42 3.39 -2.63 6.39
CA PHE A 42 4.68 -2.09 5.98
C PHE A 42 4.65 -0.57 5.84
N ARG A 43 5.62 0.09 6.48
CA ARG A 43 5.79 1.54 6.46
C ARG A 43 7.23 1.89 6.11
N THR A 44 7.40 2.79 5.16
CA THR A 44 8.71 3.33 4.79
C THR A 44 8.58 4.74 4.22
N GLN A 45 9.58 5.59 4.46
CA GLN A 45 9.67 6.89 3.80
C GLN A 45 10.02 6.78 2.31
N PHE A 46 10.50 5.64 1.85
CA PHE A 46 10.80 5.40 0.43
C PHE A 46 9.58 5.49 -0.50
N TRP A 47 8.37 5.43 0.03
CA TRP A 47 7.16 5.73 -0.74
C TRP A 47 7.14 7.16 -1.30
N GLN A 48 7.84 8.09 -0.67
CA GLN A 48 7.96 9.47 -1.15
C GLN A 48 8.96 9.61 -2.30
N SER A 49 9.85 8.62 -2.50
CA SER A 49 10.78 8.60 -3.63
C SER A 49 10.05 8.21 -4.91
N PRO A 50 10.29 8.87 -6.05
CA PRO A 50 9.69 8.49 -7.34
C PRO A 50 10.29 7.20 -7.92
N THR A 51 11.39 6.71 -7.33
CA THR A 51 12.12 5.55 -7.83
C THR A 51 11.80 4.29 -7.04
N ARG A 52 12.07 3.14 -7.64
CA ARG A 52 11.99 1.80 -7.04
C ARG A 52 10.58 1.43 -6.59
N PRO A 53 9.87 0.69 -7.42
CA PRO A 53 8.54 0.20 -7.06
C PRO A 53 8.62 -0.84 -5.92
N TRP A 54 7.53 -0.98 -5.20
CA TRP A 54 7.33 -1.93 -4.12
C TRP A 54 6.06 -2.69 -4.43
N PHE A 55 6.16 -4.00 -4.58
CA PHE A 55 5.03 -4.83 -4.96
C PHE A 55 4.65 -5.80 -3.86
N VAL A 56 3.36 -6.03 -3.72
CA VAL A 56 2.83 -7.16 -2.96
C VAL A 56 1.82 -7.89 -3.85
N ILE A 57 2.00 -9.17 -3.98
CA ILE A 57 1.07 -10.05 -4.69
C ILE A 57 0.23 -10.78 -3.64
N LEU A 58 -1.07 -10.51 -3.62
CA LEU A 58 -2.03 -11.34 -2.92
C LEU A 58 -2.34 -12.52 -3.83
N ARG A 59 -2.11 -13.73 -3.36
CA ARG A 59 -2.26 -14.98 -4.12
C ARG A 59 -3.42 -15.77 -3.55
N ARG A 60 -4.35 -16.22 -4.40
CA ARG A 60 -5.49 -17.02 -3.97
C ARG A 60 -5.02 -18.32 -3.31
N ASP A 61 -5.51 -18.59 -2.09
CA ASP A 61 -5.21 -19.75 -1.26
C ASP A 61 -3.73 -19.92 -0.88
N GLN A 62 -2.96 -18.82 -0.94
CA GLN A 62 -1.55 -18.81 -0.59
C GLN A 62 -1.21 -17.59 0.26
N THR A 63 -0.04 -17.61 0.87
CA THR A 63 0.51 -16.45 1.58
C THR A 63 0.85 -15.32 0.61
N PRO A 64 0.70 -14.05 1.01
CA PRO A 64 1.10 -12.93 0.18
C PRO A 64 2.62 -12.89 -0.02
N LEU A 65 3.06 -12.44 -1.19
CA LEU A 65 4.46 -12.31 -1.56
C LEU A 65 4.81 -10.84 -1.79
N ALA A 66 5.85 -10.34 -1.10
CA ALA A 66 6.44 -9.05 -1.41
C ALA A 66 7.59 -9.18 -2.41
N ILE A 67 7.59 -8.35 -3.45
CA ILE A 67 8.71 -8.20 -4.40
C ILE A 67 9.20 -6.76 -4.29
N ILE A 68 10.37 -6.58 -3.70
CA ILE A 68 10.84 -5.27 -3.24
C ILE A 68 12.34 -5.07 -3.49
N PRO A 69 12.82 -3.82 -3.51
CA PRO A 69 14.26 -3.56 -3.54
C PRO A 69 14.92 -4.06 -2.24
N GLU A 70 16.11 -4.62 -2.37
CA GLU A 70 16.88 -5.22 -1.26
C GLU A 70 17.07 -4.28 -0.06
N ILE A 71 17.19 -2.98 -0.31
CA ILE A 71 17.30 -1.96 0.74
C ILE A 71 16.11 -1.96 1.72
N GLY A 72 14.96 -2.50 1.34
CA GLY A 72 13.76 -2.60 2.19
C GLY A 72 13.53 -3.96 2.81
N ALA A 73 14.30 -4.97 2.49
CA ALA A 73 14.01 -6.34 2.87
C ALA A 73 13.98 -6.54 4.39
N GLU A 74 14.95 -5.99 5.12
CA GLU A 74 14.99 -6.08 6.59
C GLU A 74 13.79 -5.37 7.24
N LEU A 75 13.38 -4.23 6.70
CA LEU A 75 12.23 -3.49 7.22
C LEU A 75 10.92 -4.21 6.89
N MET A 76 10.79 -4.76 5.68
CA MET A 76 9.63 -5.56 5.27
C MET A 76 9.48 -6.82 6.12
N ALA A 77 10.58 -7.47 6.50
CA ALA A 77 10.56 -8.64 7.36
C ALA A 77 10.03 -8.36 8.78
N ARG A 78 9.94 -7.11 9.19
CA ARG A 78 9.31 -6.68 10.46
C ARG A 78 7.81 -6.39 10.32
N SER A 79 7.28 -6.46 9.11
CA SER A 79 5.86 -6.31 8.83
C SER A 79 5.13 -7.66 8.88
N ASP A 80 3.83 -7.66 8.68
CA ASP A 80 3.03 -8.89 8.72
C ASP A 80 2.92 -9.51 7.33
N ILE A 81 4.08 -9.93 6.79
CA ILE A 81 4.20 -10.61 5.50
C ILE A 81 5.04 -11.88 5.64
N ALA A 82 4.60 -12.97 4.98
CA ALA A 82 5.24 -14.27 5.15
C ALA A 82 6.39 -14.50 4.16
N GLU A 83 6.31 -13.98 2.95
CA GLU A 83 7.27 -14.23 1.88
C GLU A 83 7.79 -12.94 1.29
N ILE A 84 9.11 -12.85 1.14
CA ILE A 84 9.79 -11.68 0.60
C ILE A 84 10.82 -12.13 -0.42
N GLU A 85 10.74 -11.59 -1.62
CA GLU A 85 11.77 -11.67 -2.63
C GLU A 85 12.32 -10.29 -2.91
N ALA A 86 13.63 -10.16 -2.84
CA ALA A 86 14.30 -8.89 -3.00
C ALA A 86 15.17 -8.89 -4.25
N TRP A 87 15.16 -7.76 -4.95
CA TRP A 87 16.04 -7.52 -6.09
C TRP A 87 17.11 -6.47 -5.73
N PRO A 88 18.36 -6.61 -6.24
CA PRO A 88 19.44 -5.67 -5.95
C PRO A 88 19.16 -4.32 -6.61
N ALA A 89 19.19 -3.23 -5.83
CA ALA A 89 18.94 -1.88 -6.29
C ALA A 89 20.19 -0.99 -6.04
N PRO A 90 20.57 -0.10 -6.98
CA PRO A 90 19.91 0.19 -8.26
C PRO A 90 20.21 -0.88 -9.32
N ARG A 91 19.22 -1.23 -10.13
CA ARG A 91 19.38 -2.11 -11.27
C ARG A 91 18.78 -1.45 -12.51
N PRO A 92 19.61 -0.88 -13.41
CA PRO A 92 19.10 -0.26 -14.63
C PRO A 92 18.24 -1.24 -15.42
N HIS A 93 17.06 -0.82 -15.85
CA HIS A 93 16.13 -1.57 -16.69
C HIS A 93 15.45 -2.80 -16.05
N ASP A 94 15.58 -3.01 -14.73
CA ASP A 94 14.88 -4.11 -14.05
C ASP A 94 14.63 -3.79 -12.57
N ASP A 95 13.66 -2.95 -12.29
CA ASP A 95 13.21 -2.64 -10.93
C ASP A 95 12.25 -3.74 -10.38
N GLY A 96 12.66 -5.01 -10.44
CA GLY A 96 11.88 -6.16 -9.98
C GLY A 96 10.91 -6.74 -11.03
N LEU A 97 10.96 -6.23 -12.26
CA LEU A 97 10.07 -6.66 -13.34
C LEU A 97 10.24 -8.14 -13.71
N SER A 98 11.48 -8.63 -13.76
CA SER A 98 11.77 -10.05 -14.04
C SER A 98 11.16 -10.95 -12.96
N LEU A 99 11.29 -10.59 -11.68
CA LEU A 99 10.69 -11.35 -10.58
C LEU A 99 9.16 -11.35 -10.66
N LEU A 100 8.54 -10.22 -11.01
CA LEU A 100 7.09 -10.15 -11.21
C LEU A 100 6.63 -11.09 -12.32
N LYS A 101 7.33 -11.09 -13.47
CA LYS A 101 7.03 -11.98 -14.59
C LYS A 101 7.10 -13.44 -14.17
N ASP A 102 8.16 -13.83 -13.48
CA ASP A 102 8.37 -15.21 -13.02
C ASP A 102 7.26 -15.65 -12.06
N ARG A 103 6.91 -14.81 -11.09
CA ARG A 103 5.90 -15.15 -10.07
C ARG A 103 4.47 -15.09 -10.58
N LEU A 104 4.21 -14.36 -11.63
CA LEU A 104 2.89 -14.24 -12.28
C LEU A 104 2.76 -15.07 -13.56
N ALA A 105 3.77 -15.83 -13.98
CA ALA A 105 3.79 -16.57 -15.22
C ALA A 105 2.62 -17.56 -15.39
N ASN A 106 2.13 -18.15 -14.30
CA ASN A 106 1.01 -19.09 -14.29
C ASN A 106 -0.33 -18.44 -13.91
N CYS A 107 -0.36 -17.13 -13.65
CA CYS A 107 -1.58 -16.39 -13.32
C CYS A 107 -2.40 -16.22 -14.61
N GLN A 108 -3.67 -16.64 -14.59
CA GLN A 108 -4.57 -16.47 -15.73
C GLN A 108 -5.42 -15.20 -15.59
N ARG A 109 -5.82 -14.87 -14.39
CA ARG A 109 -6.67 -13.71 -14.09
C ARG A 109 -6.04 -12.89 -12.98
N LEU A 110 -5.42 -11.78 -13.37
CA LEU A 110 -4.69 -10.88 -12.46
C LEU A 110 -5.52 -9.64 -12.15
N GLY A 111 -5.86 -9.47 -10.87
CA GLY A 111 -6.46 -8.24 -10.37
C GLY A 111 -5.41 -7.13 -10.31
N VAL A 112 -5.73 -5.98 -10.91
CA VAL A 112 -4.89 -4.77 -10.87
C VAL A 112 -5.80 -3.57 -10.60
N LEU A 113 -5.36 -2.61 -9.81
CA LEU A 113 -6.14 -1.40 -9.56
C LEU A 113 -6.00 -0.45 -10.76
N MET A 114 -7.03 -0.37 -11.58
CA MET A 114 -7.04 0.40 -12.83
C MET A 114 -8.07 1.54 -12.84
N GLY A 115 -8.95 1.58 -11.84
CA GLY A 115 -10.05 2.53 -11.77
C GLY A 115 -9.66 3.91 -11.26
N HIS A 116 -10.65 4.81 -11.19
CA HIS A 116 -10.46 6.16 -10.66
C HIS A 116 -9.98 6.17 -9.21
N GLU A 117 -9.20 7.19 -8.85
CA GLU A 117 -8.65 7.40 -7.50
C GLU A 117 -7.66 6.29 -7.06
N THR A 118 -7.10 5.55 -8.02
CA THR A 118 -6.04 4.58 -7.77
C THR A 118 -4.71 5.04 -8.36
N THR A 119 -3.63 4.48 -7.85
CA THR A 119 -2.27 4.71 -8.37
C THR A 119 -1.57 3.39 -8.55
N PHE A 120 -1.10 3.13 -9.76
CA PHE A 120 -0.22 2.01 -10.03
C PHE A 120 1.21 2.53 -10.13
N ARG A 121 2.00 2.33 -9.09
CA ARG A 121 3.32 2.93 -8.96
C ARG A 121 4.39 2.07 -9.63
N MET A 122 4.46 2.17 -10.95
CA MET A 122 5.42 1.51 -11.82
C MET A 122 5.69 2.41 -13.03
N PRO A 123 6.90 2.40 -13.61
CA PRO A 123 7.14 3.07 -14.89
C PRO A 123 6.18 2.55 -15.95
N LEU A 124 5.65 3.44 -16.78
CA LEU A 124 4.62 3.06 -17.76
C LEU A 124 5.12 2.01 -18.78
N ASN A 125 6.38 2.12 -19.19
CA ASN A 125 6.98 1.12 -20.08
C ASN A 125 7.03 -0.27 -19.42
N ASP A 126 7.33 -0.34 -18.13
CA ASP A 126 7.37 -1.60 -17.38
C ASP A 126 5.96 -2.19 -17.23
N VAL A 127 4.95 -1.33 -17.07
CA VAL A 127 3.54 -1.76 -17.08
C VAL A 127 3.18 -2.43 -18.42
N PHE A 128 3.54 -1.80 -19.54
CA PHE A 128 3.27 -2.35 -20.86
C PHE A 128 4.05 -3.65 -21.10
N GLU A 129 5.31 -3.70 -20.68
CA GLU A 129 6.16 -4.87 -20.79
C GLU A 129 5.64 -6.03 -19.93
N LEU A 130 5.25 -5.78 -18.68
CA LEU A 130 4.64 -6.79 -17.81
C LEU A 130 3.36 -7.33 -18.42
N ARG A 131 2.48 -6.45 -18.90
CA ARG A 131 1.22 -6.84 -19.51
C ARG A 131 1.41 -7.66 -20.78
N ALA A 132 2.41 -7.33 -21.60
CA ALA A 132 2.72 -8.07 -22.82
C ALA A 132 3.37 -9.45 -22.56
N ALA A 133 4.13 -9.57 -21.46
CA ALA A 133 4.85 -10.78 -21.10
C ALA A 133 3.98 -11.83 -20.39
N LEU A 134 2.90 -11.41 -19.75
CA LEU A 134 2.04 -12.32 -18.97
C LEU A 134 0.89 -12.85 -19.83
N PRO A 135 0.52 -14.14 -19.68
CA PRO A 135 -0.67 -14.69 -20.32
C PRO A 135 -1.97 -14.20 -19.67
N SER A 136 -1.87 -13.47 -18.55
CA SER A 136 -3.00 -13.09 -17.72
C SER A 136 -3.96 -12.13 -18.40
N GLU A 137 -5.24 -12.38 -18.22
CA GLU A 137 -6.26 -11.35 -18.35
C GLU A 137 -6.15 -10.38 -17.16
N TRP A 138 -5.97 -9.09 -17.39
CA TRP A 138 -5.97 -8.07 -16.35
C TRP A 138 -7.39 -7.64 -16.06
N ILE A 139 -7.78 -7.77 -14.81
CA ILE A 139 -9.12 -7.45 -14.29
C ILE A 139 -9.01 -6.25 -13.36
N ASP A 140 -9.90 -5.28 -13.52
CA ASP A 140 -9.95 -4.15 -12.58
C ASP A 140 -10.42 -4.61 -11.20
N ALA A 141 -9.49 -4.60 -10.25
CA ALA A 141 -9.74 -4.96 -8.84
C ALA A 141 -10.03 -3.74 -7.94
N THR A 142 -10.25 -2.56 -8.53
CA THR A 142 -10.43 -1.31 -7.78
C THR A 142 -11.58 -1.41 -6.79
N ASP A 143 -12.76 -1.85 -7.25
CA ASP A 143 -13.93 -1.96 -6.38
C ASP A 143 -13.77 -3.05 -5.32
N ILE A 144 -13.10 -4.14 -5.64
CA ILE A 144 -12.78 -5.21 -4.69
C ILE A 144 -11.98 -4.63 -3.51
N ILE A 145 -10.90 -3.94 -3.79
CA ILE A 145 -10.04 -3.35 -2.74
C ILE A 145 -10.75 -2.21 -2.02
N ARG A 146 -11.55 -1.41 -2.73
CA ARG A 146 -12.36 -0.35 -2.13
C ARG A 146 -13.36 -0.91 -1.13
N ASP A 147 -14.09 -1.94 -1.48
CA ASP A 147 -15.10 -2.57 -0.62
C ASP A 147 -14.47 -3.16 0.65
N LEU A 148 -13.32 -3.83 0.52
CA LEU A 148 -12.58 -4.34 1.67
C LEU A 148 -12.14 -3.24 2.64
N ARG A 149 -11.89 -2.03 2.17
CA ARG A 149 -11.47 -0.87 2.96
C ARG A 149 -12.61 0.05 3.37
N MET A 150 -13.80 -0.10 2.76
CA MET A 150 -14.96 0.76 3.02
C MET A 150 -15.47 0.57 4.44
N VAL A 151 -15.64 -0.66 4.88
CA VAL A 151 -16.14 -1.00 6.22
C VAL A 151 -14.93 -1.08 7.16
N LYS A 152 -14.84 -0.12 8.08
CA LYS A 152 -13.70 0.00 9.01
C LYS A 152 -13.86 -0.98 10.17
N SER A 153 -12.75 -1.59 10.57
CA SER A 153 -12.69 -2.36 11.80
C SER A 153 -12.86 -1.46 13.03
N LYS A 154 -13.16 -2.05 14.17
CA LYS A 154 -13.24 -1.30 15.43
C LYS A 154 -11.94 -0.56 15.73
N ARG A 155 -10.79 -1.17 15.48
CA ARG A 155 -9.48 -0.56 15.71
C ARG A 155 -9.19 0.58 14.75
N GLU A 156 -9.56 0.45 13.49
CA GLU A 156 -9.47 1.54 12.52
C GLU A 156 -10.32 2.74 12.96
N ILE A 157 -11.54 2.49 13.44
CA ILE A 157 -12.41 3.54 14.00
C ILE A 157 -11.77 4.21 15.21
N ASP A 158 -11.15 3.44 16.11
CA ASP A 158 -10.49 3.98 17.28
C ASP A 158 -9.29 4.87 16.92
N TYR A 159 -8.47 4.46 15.94
CA TYR A 159 -7.38 5.31 15.43
C TYR A 159 -7.88 6.57 14.73
N ILE A 160 -8.94 6.46 13.92
CA ILE A 160 -9.56 7.63 13.30
C ILE A 160 -10.07 8.59 14.36
N ARG A 161 -10.74 8.09 15.40
CA ARG A 161 -11.24 8.92 16.52
C ARG A 161 -10.11 9.63 17.25
N GLN A 162 -9.00 8.93 17.54
CA GLN A 162 -7.81 9.54 18.14
C GLN A 162 -7.23 10.64 17.25
N SER A 163 -7.05 10.35 15.96
CA SER A 163 -6.52 11.33 14.99
C SER A 163 -7.43 12.56 14.88
N CYS A 164 -8.75 12.37 14.83
CA CYS A 164 -9.71 13.48 14.85
C CYS A 164 -9.64 14.27 16.17
N GLY A 165 -9.46 13.60 17.31
CA GLY A 165 -9.29 14.26 18.60
C GLY A 165 -8.05 15.16 18.65
N ILE A 166 -6.90 14.66 18.18
CA ILE A 166 -5.66 15.44 18.06
C ILE A 166 -5.86 16.65 17.14
N ALA A 167 -6.44 16.43 15.96
CA ALA A 167 -6.71 17.52 15.01
C ALA A 167 -7.64 18.58 15.62
N SER A 168 -8.72 18.17 16.32
CA SER A 168 -9.66 19.09 16.96
C SER A 168 -9.00 19.92 18.03
N GLN A 169 -8.13 19.34 18.86
CA GLN A 169 -7.35 20.07 19.85
C GLN A 169 -6.40 21.08 19.19
N GLY A 170 -5.69 20.68 18.12
CA GLY A 170 -4.85 21.58 17.35
C GLY A 170 -5.63 22.76 16.78
N PHE A 171 -6.80 22.52 16.20
CA PHE A 171 -7.66 23.59 15.67
C PHE A 171 -8.19 24.52 16.77
N ALA A 172 -8.47 24.02 17.96
CA ALA A 172 -8.91 24.86 19.09
C ALA A 172 -7.84 25.88 19.52
N CYS A 173 -6.55 25.55 19.30
CA CYS A 173 -5.43 26.47 19.63
C CYS A 173 -5.10 27.46 18.50
N VAL A 174 -5.72 27.39 17.32
CA VAL A 174 -5.44 28.30 16.21
C VAL A 174 -5.60 29.78 16.57
N PRO A 175 -6.63 30.22 17.34
CA PRO A 175 -6.75 31.61 17.76
C PRO A 175 -5.56 32.14 18.60
N GLU A 176 -4.82 31.27 19.27
CA GLU A 176 -3.66 31.63 20.11
C GLU A 176 -2.38 31.82 19.28
N ILE A 177 -2.26 31.10 18.15
CA ILE A 177 -1.06 31.07 17.29
C ILE A 177 -1.19 31.91 16.02
N ALA A 178 -2.41 32.25 15.60
CA ALA A 178 -2.66 32.98 14.36
C ALA A 178 -3.00 34.45 14.66
N ASN A 179 -1.98 35.29 14.78
CA ASN A 179 -2.13 36.70 15.08
C ASN A 179 -1.92 37.58 13.85
N ALA A 180 -2.53 38.77 13.86
CA ALA A 180 -2.34 39.76 12.79
C ALA A 180 -0.85 40.10 12.62
N GLY A 181 -0.36 40.13 11.38
CA GLY A 181 1.04 40.40 11.04
C GLY A 181 1.96 39.18 11.02
N GLN A 182 1.50 38.03 11.46
CA GLN A 182 2.26 36.78 11.29
C GLN A 182 2.14 36.22 9.86
N SER A 183 3.24 35.62 9.37
CA SER A 183 3.17 34.92 8.08
C SER A 183 2.44 33.59 8.20
N LEU A 184 1.72 33.19 7.15
CA LEU A 184 1.05 31.90 7.07
C LEU A 184 2.03 30.72 7.33
N SER A 185 3.27 30.83 6.84
CA SER A 185 4.31 29.82 7.06
C SER A 185 4.72 29.68 8.53
N ALA A 186 4.69 30.77 9.30
CA ALA A 186 4.98 30.72 10.73
C ALA A 186 3.84 30.04 11.50
N VAL A 187 2.60 30.44 11.22
CA VAL A 187 1.41 29.83 11.82
C VAL A 187 1.35 28.34 11.49
N PHE A 188 1.60 27.97 10.24
CA PHE A 188 1.54 26.57 9.80
C PHE A 188 2.62 25.68 10.47
N ARG A 189 3.84 26.22 10.68
CA ARG A 189 4.89 25.49 11.41
C ARG A 189 4.52 25.28 12.88
N GLU A 190 3.97 26.29 13.52
CA GLU A 190 3.53 26.19 14.89
C GLU A 190 2.37 25.21 15.05
N PHE A 191 1.38 25.28 14.15
CA PHE A 191 0.28 24.32 14.12
C PHE A 191 0.78 22.86 13.96
N LYS A 192 1.71 22.62 13.03
CA LYS A 192 2.32 21.30 12.89
C LYS A 192 3.05 20.84 14.15
N ARG A 193 3.78 21.73 14.83
CA ARG A 193 4.47 21.40 16.08
C ARG A 193 3.50 20.93 17.17
N MET A 194 2.29 21.48 17.18
CA MET A 194 1.27 21.12 18.16
C MET A 194 0.60 19.77 17.89
N LEU A 195 0.65 19.29 16.63
CA LEU A 195 0.08 18.00 16.24
C LEU A 195 1.05 16.81 16.46
N LEU A 196 2.31 17.07 16.84
CA LEU A 196 3.34 16.06 17.11
C LEU A 196 3.45 15.79 18.62
#